data_6015d0e7a3c6e56b18e52b29bd98fe4f
#
_entry.id   6015d0e7a3c6e56b18e52b29bd98fe4f
#
_cell.length_a   1.000
_cell.length_b   1.000
_cell.length_c   1.000
_cell.angle_alpha   90.00
_cell.angle_beta   90.00
_cell.angle_gamma   90.00
#
_symmetry.space_group_name_H-M   'P 1'
#
loop_
_entity.id
_entity.type
_entity.pdbx_description
1 polymer ?
#
loop_
_entity_poly.entity_id
_entity_poly.type
_entity_poly.pdbx_seq_one_letter_code
_entity_poly.pdbx_strand_id
1 'polypeptide(L)'
;MVHGRRPWGYSSSHPPVGSPPHQGPLGPGVPSTHSPHGGAALSPQEVEFLSSSITQLKVVQTKYVEAKDCLNVLNKSNEGKDLLVPLTSSMYVPGKLSDVERVLIDVGTGYYVEKTADDAREFFKRKIDFLTKQMEKIQPALQEKHAMKQAVVEMMSQKIQQLTALGAAQGATTKA
;
A
#
# COMPACT_ATOMS: atom_id res chain seq x y z
N MET A 1 -1.45 -1.64 50.03
CA MET A 1 -2.24 -2.88 50.16
C MET A 1 -3.59 -2.62 49.55
N VAL A 2 -3.87 -3.18 48.36
CA VAL A 2 -5.14 -3.81 47.95
C VAL A 2 -4.87 -4.50 46.61
N HIS A 3 -4.82 -5.83 46.65
CA HIS A 3 -4.79 -6.70 45.50
C HIS A 3 -6.21 -6.76 44.87
N GLY A 4 -6.30 -6.58 43.57
CA GLY A 4 -7.51 -6.81 42.77
C GLY A 4 -7.16 -7.46 41.44
N ARG A 5 -6.86 -8.76 41.46
CA ARG A 5 -6.79 -9.60 40.25
C ARG A 5 -8.21 -9.87 39.77
N ARG A 6 -8.52 -9.60 38.50
CA ARG A 6 -9.64 -10.24 37.81
C ARG A 6 -9.12 -10.94 36.55
N PRO A 7 -9.29 -12.25 36.44
CA PRO A 7 -8.98 -12.99 35.23
C PRO A 7 -10.19 -12.92 34.29
N TRP A 8 -10.01 -12.39 33.10
CA TRP A 8 -10.97 -12.55 32.00
C TRP A 8 -10.65 -13.87 31.29
N GLY A 9 -11.44 -14.89 31.62
CA GLY A 9 -11.46 -16.14 30.88
C GLY A 9 -12.22 -15.93 29.57
N TYR A 10 -11.55 -16.02 28.45
CA TYR A 10 -12.20 -16.22 27.14
C TYR A 10 -12.31 -17.70 26.87
N SER A 11 -13.56 -18.19 26.91
CA SER A 11 -13.94 -19.51 26.44
C SER A 11 -13.89 -19.53 24.91
N SER A 12 -12.92 -20.27 24.37
CA SER A 12 -12.79 -20.51 22.93
C SER A 12 -13.71 -21.67 22.52
N SER A 13 -14.85 -21.37 21.94
CA SER A 13 -15.65 -22.33 21.17
C SER A 13 -15.27 -22.21 19.70
N HIS A 14 -14.42 -23.10 19.23
CA HIS A 14 -14.16 -23.29 17.80
C HIS A 14 -15.29 -24.15 17.18
N PRO A 15 -15.86 -23.76 16.03
CA PRO A 15 -16.69 -24.67 15.24
C PRO A 15 -15.82 -25.73 14.53
N PRO A 16 -16.35 -26.94 14.27
CA PRO A 16 -15.58 -28.00 13.65
C PRO A 16 -15.27 -27.72 12.19
N VAL A 17 -14.01 -27.97 11.83
CA VAL A 17 -13.50 -27.91 10.47
C VAL A 17 -14.17 -29.00 9.63
N GLY A 18 -14.99 -28.59 8.63
CA GLY A 18 -15.56 -29.48 7.65
C GLY A 18 -14.50 -30.01 6.67
N SER A 19 -14.48 -31.31 6.46
CA SER A 19 -13.62 -31.99 5.51
C SER A 19 -13.87 -31.52 4.06
N PRO A 20 -12.82 -31.42 3.20
CA PRO A 20 -13.01 -31.05 1.80
C PRO A 20 -13.67 -32.17 0.98
N PRO A 21 -14.46 -31.84 -0.04
CA PRO A 21 -15.10 -32.85 -0.89
C PRO A 21 -14.08 -33.55 -1.78
N HIS A 22 -14.24 -34.90 -1.89
CA HIS A 22 -13.49 -35.75 -2.80
C HIS A 22 -13.70 -35.32 -4.24
N GLN A 23 -12.60 -34.97 -4.92
CA GLN A 23 -12.58 -34.80 -6.38
C GLN A 23 -12.41 -36.16 -7.03
N GLY A 24 -13.39 -36.53 -7.89
CA GLY A 24 -13.33 -37.71 -8.74
C GLY A 24 -12.33 -37.56 -9.88
N PRO A 25 -11.93 -38.65 -10.59
CA PRO A 25 -10.89 -38.63 -11.58
C PRO A 25 -11.31 -37.86 -12.85
N LEU A 26 -10.48 -36.89 -13.24
CA LEU A 26 -10.60 -36.13 -14.47
C LEU A 26 -10.24 -37.03 -15.66
N GLY A 27 -11.15 -37.13 -16.62
CA GLY A 27 -10.93 -37.76 -17.93
C GLY A 27 -9.89 -37.02 -18.79
N PRO A 28 -9.37 -37.63 -19.87
CA PRO A 28 -8.28 -37.11 -20.67
C PRO A 28 -8.68 -35.80 -21.34
N GLY A 29 -8.04 -34.72 -20.94
CA GLY A 29 -8.25 -33.37 -21.46
C GLY A 29 -7.71 -33.22 -22.86
N VAL A 30 -8.53 -32.63 -23.71
CA VAL A 30 -8.19 -32.15 -25.07
C VAL A 30 -7.05 -31.12 -24.96
N PRO A 31 -6.01 -31.18 -25.83
CA PRO A 31 -4.94 -30.19 -25.81
C PRO A 31 -5.48 -28.83 -26.22
N SER A 32 -5.52 -27.90 -25.31
CA SER A 32 -5.76 -26.48 -25.59
C SER A 32 -4.61 -25.94 -26.43
N THR A 33 -4.87 -25.64 -27.68
CA THR A 33 -3.98 -24.86 -28.51
C THR A 33 -3.87 -23.45 -27.94
N HIS A 34 -2.86 -23.22 -27.10
CA HIS A 34 -2.46 -21.87 -26.72
C HIS A 34 -1.98 -21.13 -27.96
N SER A 35 -2.81 -20.26 -28.50
CA SER A 35 -2.39 -19.24 -29.44
C SER A 35 -1.38 -18.31 -28.78
N PRO A 36 -0.14 -18.18 -29.31
CA PRO A 36 0.86 -17.24 -28.76
C PRO A 36 0.68 -15.84 -29.35
N HIS A 37 -0.54 -15.30 -29.31
CA HIS A 37 -0.84 -13.94 -29.72
C HIS A 37 -1.55 -13.16 -28.57
N GLY A 38 -0.98 -13.28 -27.39
CA GLY A 38 -1.20 -12.31 -26.34
C GLY A 38 -0.23 -11.14 -26.54
N GLY A 39 -0.44 -10.30 -27.55
CA GLY A 39 0.10 -8.96 -27.52
C GLY A 39 -0.34 -8.38 -26.19
N ALA A 40 0.63 -8.07 -25.30
CA ALA A 40 0.36 -7.46 -24.00
C ALA A 40 -0.35 -6.13 -24.28
N ALA A 41 -1.67 -6.19 -24.34
CA ALA A 41 -2.51 -5.01 -24.45
C ALA A 41 -2.17 -4.19 -23.22
N LEU A 42 -1.51 -3.07 -23.42
CA LEU A 42 -1.19 -2.10 -22.39
C LEU A 42 -2.52 -1.65 -21.80
N SER A 43 -2.89 -2.29 -20.72
CA SER A 43 -4.08 -1.91 -19.99
C SER A 43 -3.79 -0.59 -19.26
N PRO A 44 -4.51 0.50 -19.56
CA PRO A 44 -4.42 1.73 -18.77
C PRO A 44 -4.57 1.46 -17.27
N GLN A 45 -5.29 0.40 -16.91
CA GLN A 45 -5.52 -0.06 -15.54
C GLN A 45 -4.24 -0.51 -14.84
N GLU A 46 -3.26 -1.10 -15.56
CA GLU A 46 -1.98 -1.51 -14.96
C GLU A 46 -1.15 -0.30 -14.51
N VAL A 47 -1.12 0.76 -15.31
CA VAL A 47 -0.41 2.00 -14.97
C VAL A 47 -1.07 2.66 -13.76
N GLU A 48 -2.38 2.70 -13.73
CA GLU A 48 -3.15 3.26 -12.61
C GLU A 48 -2.96 2.44 -11.33
N PHE A 49 -3.00 1.12 -11.43
CA PHE A 49 -2.75 0.22 -10.30
C PHE A 49 -1.35 0.40 -9.71
N LEU A 50 -0.30 0.42 -10.54
CA LEU A 50 1.08 0.63 -10.08
C LEU A 50 1.27 2.02 -9.46
N SER A 51 0.69 3.05 -10.07
CA SER A 51 0.73 4.42 -9.57
C SER A 51 0.04 4.54 -8.21
N SER A 52 -1.17 3.97 -8.09
CA SER A 52 -1.92 3.91 -6.84
C SER A 52 -1.15 3.16 -5.75
N SER A 53 -0.53 2.04 -6.10
CA SER A 53 0.27 1.23 -5.17
C SER A 53 1.46 2.02 -4.61
N ILE A 54 2.20 2.74 -5.46
CA ILE A 54 3.31 3.60 -5.02
C ILE A 54 2.79 4.71 -4.10
N THR A 55 1.67 5.32 -4.44
CA THR A 55 1.06 6.39 -3.63
C THR A 55 0.68 5.88 -2.24
N GLN A 56 0.07 4.71 -2.15
CA GLN A 56 -0.28 4.09 -0.88
C GLN A 56 0.96 3.76 -0.03
N LEU A 57 2.01 3.17 -0.64
CA LEU A 57 3.27 2.90 0.05
C LEU A 57 3.92 4.18 0.58
N LYS A 58 3.84 5.26 -0.18
CA LYS A 58 4.38 6.57 0.20
C LYS A 58 3.63 7.18 1.38
N VAL A 59 2.30 7.07 1.41
CA VAL A 59 1.48 7.52 2.55
C VAL A 59 1.86 6.75 3.82
N VAL A 60 2.01 5.43 3.73
CA VAL A 60 2.41 4.61 4.88
C VAL A 60 3.84 4.96 5.33
N GLN A 61 4.77 5.16 4.39
CA GLN A 61 6.14 5.57 4.70
C GLN A 61 6.17 6.90 5.46
N THR A 62 5.39 7.89 5.01
CA THR A 62 5.30 9.20 5.69
C THR A 62 4.83 9.04 7.14
N LYS A 63 3.83 8.19 7.39
CA LYS A 63 3.36 7.92 8.76
C LYS A 63 4.46 7.31 9.66
N TYR A 64 5.29 6.41 9.12
CA TYR A 64 6.41 5.86 9.89
C TYR A 64 7.51 6.89 10.13
N VAL A 65 7.76 7.81 9.19
CA VAL A 65 8.70 8.92 9.37
C VAL A 65 8.20 9.84 10.49
N GLU A 66 6.94 10.25 10.43
CA GLU A 66 6.31 11.09 11.47
C GLU A 66 6.37 10.42 12.85
N ALA A 67 6.02 9.13 12.93
CA ALA A 67 6.11 8.37 14.18
C ALA A 67 7.53 8.30 14.73
N LYS A 68 8.53 8.08 13.87
CA LYS A 68 9.95 8.09 14.26
C LYS A 68 10.38 9.46 14.77
N ASP A 69 9.94 10.54 14.12
CA ASP A 69 10.30 11.90 14.51
C ASP A 69 9.66 12.30 15.84
N CYS A 70 8.44 11.83 16.10
CA CYS A 70 7.81 12.00 17.41
C CYS A 70 8.63 11.38 18.56
N LEU A 71 9.32 10.27 18.33
CA LEU A 71 10.18 9.64 19.34
C LEU A 71 11.41 10.50 19.70
N ASN A 72 11.81 11.44 18.86
CA ASN A 72 12.94 12.34 19.14
C ASN A 72 12.60 13.35 20.26
N VAL A 73 11.30 13.59 20.50
CA VAL A 73 10.82 14.48 21.55
C VAL A 73 10.74 13.76 22.90
N LEU A 74 10.69 12.41 22.90
CA LEU A 74 10.67 11.61 24.13
C LEU A 74 12.08 11.51 24.71
N ASN A 75 12.36 12.33 25.70
CA ASN A 75 13.61 12.32 26.46
C ASN A 75 13.33 12.66 27.94
N LYS A 76 14.30 12.35 28.80
CA LYS A 76 14.16 12.57 30.26
C LYS A 76 13.82 14.01 30.64
N SER A 77 14.20 15.00 29.85
CA SER A 77 13.88 16.41 30.12
C SER A 77 12.39 16.72 29.92
N ASN A 78 11.65 15.86 29.26
CA ASN A 78 10.22 15.99 28.98
C ASN A 78 9.35 15.16 29.91
N GLU A 79 9.95 14.34 30.78
CA GLU A 79 9.21 13.57 31.78
C GLU A 79 8.44 14.48 32.75
N GLY A 80 7.20 14.13 33.05
CA GLY A 80 6.32 14.92 33.92
C GLY A 80 5.73 16.18 33.29
N LYS A 81 6.07 16.54 32.05
CA LYS A 81 5.50 17.71 31.38
C LYS A 81 4.01 17.50 31.08
N ASP A 82 3.28 18.60 31.25
CA ASP A 82 1.87 18.65 30.89
C ASP A 82 1.70 18.65 29.37
N LEU A 83 0.74 17.88 28.86
CA LEU A 83 0.36 17.84 27.46
C LEU A 83 -1.15 17.70 27.32
N LEU A 84 -1.66 18.09 26.16
CA LEU A 84 -3.04 17.88 25.80
C LEU A 84 -3.15 16.62 24.95
N VAL A 85 -3.88 15.62 25.44
CA VAL A 85 -4.11 14.35 24.75
C VAL A 85 -5.37 14.47 23.91
N PRO A 86 -5.27 14.31 22.56
CA PRO A 86 -6.44 14.37 21.69
C PRO A 86 -7.29 13.11 21.86
N LEU A 87 -8.59 13.28 22.12
CA LEU A 87 -9.58 12.21 22.10
C LEU A 87 -10.34 12.18 20.78
N THR A 88 -10.61 13.35 20.22
CA THR A 88 -11.21 13.56 18.90
C THR A 88 -10.53 14.75 18.22
N SER A 89 -10.92 15.07 17.00
CA SER A 89 -10.40 16.25 16.27
C SER A 89 -10.63 17.58 16.98
N SER A 90 -11.59 17.66 17.93
CA SER A 90 -11.96 18.90 18.64
C SER A 90 -11.93 18.79 20.16
N MET A 91 -11.66 17.60 20.71
CA MET A 91 -11.68 17.37 22.15
C MET A 91 -10.32 16.87 22.64
N TYR A 92 -9.76 17.60 23.61
CA TYR A 92 -8.48 17.32 24.26
C TYR A 92 -8.68 17.20 25.76
N VAL A 93 -7.91 16.34 26.40
CA VAL A 93 -7.85 16.23 27.85
C VAL A 93 -6.44 16.53 28.34
N PRO A 94 -6.28 17.20 29.48
CA PRO A 94 -4.98 17.41 30.07
C PRO A 94 -4.40 16.09 30.58
N GLY A 95 -3.12 15.86 30.33
CA GLY A 95 -2.36 14.69 30.78
C GLY A 95 -0.94 15.07 31.12
N LYS A 96 -0.20 14.12 31.67
CA LYS A 96 1.24 14.26 31.94
C LYS A 96 1.98 13.13 31.29
N LEU A 97 3.15 13.43 30.74
CA LEU A 97 4.05 12.44 30.19
C LEU A 97 4.73 11.70 31.34
N SER A 98 4.36 10.44 31.56
CA SER A 98 4.81 9.68 32.74
C SER A 98 6.06 8.81 32.47
N ASP A 99 6.15 8.17 31.32
CA ASP A 99 7.27 7.32 30.92
C ASP A 99 7.75 7.75 29.54
N VAL A 100 9.00 8.13 29.45
CA VAL A 100 9.64 8.58 28.19
C VAL A 100 10.62 7.53 27.64
N GLU A 101 10.89 6.47 28.40
CA GLU A 101 11.83 5.43 27.98
C GLU A 101 11.14 4.30 27.23
N ARG A 102 9.84 4.06 27.50
CA ARG A 102 9.08 2.96 26.91
C ARG A 102 7.88 3.47 26.14
N VAL A 103 7.63 2.84 25.00
CA VAL A 103 6.54 3.17 24.10
C VAL A 103 5.80 1.91 23.67
N LEU A 104 4.50 2.05 23.42
CA LEU A 104 3.69 1.01 22.82
C LEU A 104 3.61 1.28 21.32
N ILE A 105 4.09 0.32 20.53
CA ILE A 105 4.05 0.37 19.06
C ILE A 105 2.91 -0.49 18.57
N ASP A 106 2.03 0.08 17.75
CA ASP A 106 1.08 -0.68 16.95
C ASP A 106 1.84 -1.40 15.81
N VAL A 107 1.87 -2.72 15.87
CA VAL A 107 2.51 -3.56 14.85
C VAL A 107 1.53 -4.03 13.77
N GLY A 108 0.30 -3.59 13.82
CA GLY A 108 -0.80 -3.90 12.92
C GLY A 108 -1.85 -4.82 13.56
N THR A 109 -3.04 -4.84 12.96
CA THR A 109 -4.20 -5.65 13.41
C THR A 109 -4.59 -5.47 14.89
N GLY A 110 -4.26 -4.30 15.48
CA GLY A 110 -4.59 -3.97 16.87
C GLY A 110 -3.65 -4.57 17.93
N TYR A 111 -2.52 -5.16 17.52
CA TYR A 111 -1.50 -5.64 18.44
C TYR A 111 -0.50 -4.53 18.77
N TYR A 112 -0.28 -4.36 20.08
CA TYR A 112 0.69 -3.41 20.62
C TYR A 112 1.85 -4.14 21.28
N VAL A 113 3.06 -3.68 21.00
CA VAL A 113 4.29 -4.22 21.59
C VAL A 113 5.01 -3.10 22.33
N GLU A 114 5.35 -3.35 23.60
CA GLU A 114 6.16 -2.45 24.39
C GLU A 114 7.63 -2.55 23.97
N LYS A 115 8.26 -1.41 23.70
CA LYS A 115 9.66 -1.30 23.34
C LYS A 115 10.29 -0.06 23.99
N THR A 116 11.62 -0.06 24.09
CA THR A 116 12.35 1.16 24.40
C THR A 116 12.22 2.18 23.28
N ALA A 117 12.38 3.45 23.55
CA ALA A 117 12.33 4.51 22.54
C ALA A 117 13.39 4.30 21.44
N ASP A 118 14.58 3.76 21.80
CA ASP A 118 15.65 3.48 20.84
C ASP A 118 15.31 2.30 19.94
N ASP A 119 14.84 1.19 20.50
CA ASP A 119 14.37 0.03 19.71
C ASP A 119 13.20 0.42 18.79
N ALA A 120 12.34 1.32 19.26
CA ALA A 120 11.23 1.84 18.46
C ALA A 120 11.72 2.66 17.25
N ARG A 121 12.73 3.53 17.44
CA ARG A 121 13.35 4.28 16.34
C ARG A 121 13.98 3.34 15.30
N GLU A 122 14.67 2.30 15.77
CA GLU A 122 15.25 1.30 14.88
C GLU A 122 14.18 0.49 14.12
N PHE A 123 13.11 0.10 14.81
CA PHE A 123 11.96 -0.56 14.18
C PHE A 123 11.36 0.29 13.06
N PHE A 124 11.08 1.57 13.30
CA PHE A 124 10.54 2.46 12.29
C PHE A 124 11.53 2.70 11.13
N LYS A 125 12.83 2.85 11.43
CA LYS A 125 13.86 2.95 10.39
C LYS A 125 13.83 1.74 9.45
N ARG A 126 13.81 0.52 9.99
CA ARG A 126 13.71 -0.71 9.18
C ARG A 126 12.44 -0.77 8.33
N LYS A 127 11.30 -0.29 8.87
CA LYS A 127 10.04 -0.21 8.12
C LYS A 127 10.12 0.80 6.98
N ILE A 128 10.70 1.97 7.22
CA ILE A 128 10.91 3.00 6.20
C ILE A 128 11.83 2.47 5.09
N ASP A 129 12.95 1.85 5.44
CA ASP A 129 13.90 1.26 4.48
C ASP A 129 13.24 0.14 3.65
N PHE A 130 12.44 -0.70 4.29
CA PHE A 130 11.67 -1.74 3.59
C PHE A 130 10.70 -1.14 2.57
N LEU A 131 9.91 -0.13 2.95
CA LEU A 131 8.96 0.52 2.04
C LEU A 131 9.68 1.24 0.90
N THR A 132 10.81 1.89 1.16
CA THR A 132 11.65 2.50 0.14
C THR A 132 12.08 1.47 -0.91
N LYS A 133 12.62 0.34 -0.46
CA LYS A 133 13.01 -0.76 -1.36
C LYS A 133 11.85 -1.35 -2.15
N GLN A 134 10.64 -1.41 -1.58
CA GLN A 134 9.46 -1.86 -2.32
C GLN A 134 9.06 -0.85 -3.42
N MET A 135 9.08 0.44 -3.11
CA MET A 135 8.81 1.49 -4.11
C MET A 135 9.84 1.50 -5.23
N GLU A 136 11.13 1.34 -4.90
CA GLU A 136 12.23 1.26 -5.88
C GLU A 136 12.08 0.08 -6.85
N LYS A 137 11.47 -1.03 -6.41
CA LYS A 137 11.18 -2.18 -7.30
C LYS A 137 10.02 -1.91 -8.25
N ILE A 138 9.02 -1.15 -7.82
CA ILE A 138 7.83 -0.87 -8.63
C ILE A 138 8.08 0.27 -9.61
N GLN A 139 8.92 1.24 -9.23
CA GLN A 139 9.19 2.46 -10.01
C GLN A 139 9.64 2.20 -11.45
N PRO A 140 10.59 1.29 -11.75
CA PRO A 140 11.00 1.00 -13.12
C PRO A 140 9.86 0.43 -13.97
N ALA A 141 9.07 -0.49 -13.41
CA ALA A 141 7.91 -1.05 -14.11
C ALA A 141 6.87 0.02 -14.45
N LEU A 142 6.62 0.95 -13.54
CA LEU A 142 5.73 2.08 -13.79
C LEU A 142 6.27 2.98 -14.91
N GLN A 143 7.56 3.29 -14.89
CA GLN A 143 8.20 4.13 -15.93
C GLN A 143 8.14 3.46 -17.30
N GLU A 144 8.42 2.16 -17.39
CA GLU A 144 8.31 1.39 -18.62
C GLU A 144 6.90 1.42 -19.18
N LYS A 145 5.89 1.15 -18.33
CA LYS A 145 4.48 1.18 -18.75
C LYS A 145 4.03 2.58 -19.18
N HIS A 146 4.51 3.63 -18.53
CA HIS A 146 4.25 5.01 -18.97
C HIS A 146 4.85 5.32 -20.34
N ALA A 147 6.11 4.93 -20.58
CA ALA A 147 6.77 5.12 -21.86
C ALA A 147 6.05 4.39 -23.00
N MET A 148 5.64 3.15 -22.76
CA MET A 148 4.85 2.36 -23.72
C MET A 148 3.50 3.04 -24.01
N LYS A 149 2.78 3.49 -22.97
CA LYS A 149 1.51 4.23 -23.14
C LYS A 149 1.70 5.46 -24.02
N GLN A 150 2.74 6.24 -23.76
CA GLN A 150 3.05 7.45 -24.53
C GLN A 150 3.33 7.10 -26.00
N ALA A 151 4.13 6.09 -26.28
CA ALA A 151 4.43 5.65 -27.62
C ALA A 151 3.17 5.21 -28.39
N VAL A 152 2.27 4.48 -27.76
CA VAL A 152 1.00 4.06 -28.36
C VAL A 152 0.12 5.27 -28.69
N VAL A 153 -0.03 6.22 -27.77
CA VAL A 153 -0.80 7.45 -28.00
C VAL A 153 -0.23 8.26 -29.16
N GLU A 154 1.09 8.36 -29.27
CA GLU A 154 1.75 9.06 -30.35
C GLU A 154 1.51 8.37 -31.71
N MET A 155 1.67 7.05 -31.77
CA MET A 155 1.37 6.27 -32.99
C MET A 155 -0.11 6.38 -33.39
N MET A 156 -1.03 6.39 -32.45
CA MET A 156 -2.45 6.61 -32.71
C MET A 156 -2.70 7.99 -33.30
N SER A 157 -2.11 9.02 -32.71
CA SER A 157 -2.26 10.41 -33.20
C SER A 157 -1.73 10.56 -34.64
N GLN A 158 -0.58 9.98 -34.94
CA GLN A 158 0.00 9.97 -36.29
C GLN A 158 -0.93 9.26 -37.31
N LYS A 159 -1.48 8.09 -36.94
CA LYS A 159 -2.42 7.36 -37.81
C LYS A 159 -3.71 8.16 -38.06
N ILE A 160 -4.26 8.82 -37.04
CA ILE A 160 -5.45 9.66 -37.19
C ILE A 160 -5.16 10.82 -38.15
N GLN A 161 -4.02 11.49 -38.01
CA GLN A 161 -3.61 12.58 -38.91
C GLN A 161 -3.47 12.09 -40.36
N GLN A 162 -2.84 10.93 -40.58
CA GLN A 162 -2.71 10.33 -41.92
C GLN A 162 -4.07 10.01 -42.54
N LEU A 163 -4.98 9.41 -41.76
CA LEU A 163 -6.33 9.09 -42.27
C LEU A 163 -7.15 10.36 -42.57
N THR A 164 -7.03 11.39 -41.76
CA THR A 164 -7.69 12.67 -41.99
C THR A 164 -7.16 13.35 -43.28
N ALA A 165 -5.84 13.31 -43.49
CA ALA A 165 -5.24 13.87 -44.72
C ALA A 165 -5.68 13.10 -45.97
N LEU A 166 -5.75 11.77 -45.91
CA LEU A 166 -6.23 10.93 -47.01
C LEU A 166 -7.72 11.18 -47.33
N GLY A 167 -8.55 11.30 -46.28
CA GLY A 167 -9.98 11.63 -46.44
C GLY A 167 -10.22 13.02 -47.05
N ALA A 168 -9.43 14.00 -46.71
CA ALA A 168 -9.48 15.33 -47.29
C ALA A 168 -9.06 15.33 -48.80
N ALA A 169 -8.04 14.51 -49.14
CA ALA A 169 -7.60 14.39 -50.52
C ALA A 169 -8.66 13.71 -51.42
N GLN A 170 -9.37 12.69 -50.92
CA GLN A 170 -10.44 12.03 -51.65
C GLN A 170 -11.70 12.88 -51.83
N GLY A 171 -12.02 13.73 -50.83
CA GLY A 171 -13.15 14.67 -50.91
C GLY A 171 -12.96 15.79 -51.93
N ALA A 172 -11.72 16.12 -52.28
CA ALA A 172 -11.41 17.13 -53.30
C ALA A 172 -11.56 16.64 -54.74
N THR A 173 -11.45 15.33 -54.98
CA THR A 173 -11.56 14.74 -56.33
C THR A 173 -12.98 14.43 -56.79
N THR A 174 -13.97 14.49 -55.89
CA THR A 174 -15.39 14.26 -56.24
C THR A 174 -16.18 15.53 -56.54
N LYS A 175 -15.54 16.72 -56.60
CA LYS A 175 -16.16 18.01 -56.81
C LYS A 175 -15.66 18.70 -58.09
N ALA A 176 -15.23 17.94 -59.10
CA ALA A 176 -14.86 18.38 -60.45
C ALA A 176 -15.80 17.77 -61.52
#